data_e59a94416daecf597da6dce14af60429
#
_entry.id   e59a94416daecf597da6dce14af60429
#
_cell.length_a   1.000
_cell.length_b   1.000
_cell.length_c   1.000
_cell.angle_alpha   90.00
_cell.angle_beta   90.00
_cell.angle_gamma   90.00
#
_symmetry.space_group_name_H-M   'P 1'
#
loop_
_entity.id
_entity.type
_entity.pdbx_description
1 polymer ?
#
loop_
_entity_poly.entity_id
_entity_poly.type
_entity_poly.pdbx_seq_one_letter_code
_entity_poly.pdbx_strand_id
1 'polypeptide(L)'
;MKIVIIHGQSHEGSTCMVARELAGKAGGEIREFFLPRDFDRPCLGCGTCFQTDLRSCPHFAALEPLAAAIREAELLILASPVYVYHATGAMMNFLDHLGTWWVVHRPLPEMSEKQAVAIATAAGGGMKSTVRDMADSLEMWGVRKVYRLGVGVQAIRPEEIPERILGNIHKQTDKLACRIRKNAGRRGYNGRAKKWFFLMRAAHLHFPPAEPDYGYWQKRGWHGKARPWKASSARG
;
A
#
# COMPACT_ATOMS: atom_id res chain seq x y z
N MET A 1 -4.55 15.52 -7.52
CA MET A 1 -4.41 14.35 -6.58
C MET A 1 -2.93 14.03 -6.47
N LYS A 2 -2.41 13.83 -5.24
CA LYS A 2 -1.02 13.36 -5.05
C LYS A 2 -0.97 11.84 -5.24
N ILE A 3 -0.19 11.37 -6.18
CA ILE A 3 -0.06 9.95 -6.53
C ILE A 3 1.36 9.49 -6.22
N VAL A 4 1.49 8.40 -5.49
CA VAL A 4 2.79 7.75 -5.27
C VAL A 4 2.78 6.36 -5.90
N ILE A 5 3.79 6.07 -6.68
CA ILE A 5 4.03 4.74 -7.27
C ILE A 5 5.29 4.15 -6.63
N ILE A 6 5.16 2.96 -6.05
CA ILE A 6 6.29 2.15 -5.61
C ILE A 6 6.44 1.00 -6.59
N HIS A 7 7.50 1.04 -7.38
CA HIS A 7 7.85 -0.03 -8.32
C HIS A 7 8.69 -1.08 -7.60
N GLY A 8 8.27 -2.33 -7.67
CA GLY A 8 9.00 -3.48 -7.11
C GLY A 8 10.21 -3.91 -7.93
N GLN A 9 10.64 -3.08 -8.88
CA GLN A 9 11.75 -3.36 -9.78
C GLN A 9 12.43 -2.06 -10.20
N SER A 10 13.76 -2.09 -10.40
CA SER A 10 14.53 -0.89 -10.78
C SER A 10 14.45 -0.56 -12.27
N HIS A 11 14.12 -1.53 -13.12
CA HIS A 11 13.98 -1.31 -14.56
C HIS A 11 12.55 -0.91 -14.95
N GLU A 12 12.42 -0.18 -16.06
CA GLU A 12 11.16 0.31 -16.60
C GLU A 12 10.58 -0.71 -17.59
N GLY A 13 9.97 -1.79 -17.08
CA GLY A 13 9.31 -2.82 -17.87
C GLY A 13 7.80 -2.64 -17.97
N SER A 14 7.11 -3.69 -18.40
CA SER A 14 5.64 -3.71 -18.61
C SER A 14 4.86 -3.31 -17.35
N THR A 15 5.34 -3.67 -16.15
CA THR A 15 4.68 -3.30 -14.89
C THR A 15 4.73 -1.78 -14.66
N CYS A 16 5.88 -1.16 -14.94
CA CYS A 16 6.07 0.29 -14.86
C CYS A 16 5.15 1.01 -15.86
N MET A 17 5.09 0.53 -17.11
CA MET A 17 4.22 1.06 -18.14
C MET A 17 2.75 1.07 -17.70
N VAL A 18 2.23 -0.05 -17.20
CA VAL A 18 0.83 -0.15 -16.72
C VAL A 18 0.56 0.77 -15.54
N ALA A 19 1.50 0.88 -14.60
CA ALA A 19 1.36 1.76 -13.43
C ALA A 19 1.34 3.24 -13.82
N ARG A 20 2.24 3.67 -14.70
CA ARG A 20 2.30 5.04 -15.23
C ARG A 20 1.07 5.40 -16.06
N GLU A 21 0.59 4.48 -16.89
CA GLU A 21 -0.64 4.68 -17.67
C GLU A 21 -1.84 4.92 -16.75
N LEU A 22 -2.00 4.08 -15.71
CA LEU A 22 -3.08 4.26 -14.74
C LEU A 22 -2.96 5.59 -13.99
N ALA A 23 -1.77 5.94 -13.52
CA ALA A 23 -1.52 7.18 -12.79
C ALA A 23 -1.80 8.42 -13.64
N GLY A 24 -1.34 8.43 -14.90
CA GLY A 24 -1.62 9.50 -15.86
C GLY A 24 -3.12 9.66 -16.11
N LYS A 25 -3.86 8.56 -16.30
CA LYS A 25 -5.31 8.57 -16.47
C LYS A 25 -6.08 8.96 -15.20
N ALA A 26 -5.56 8.65 -14.01
CA ALA A 26 -6.15 9.09 -12.76
C ALA A 26 -6.02 10.61 -12.56
N GLY A 27 -4.93 11.19 -13.02
CA GLY A 27 -4.65 12.62 -13.04
C GLY A 27 -4.15 13.16 -11.70
N GLY A 28 -3.04 13.89 -11.74
CA GLY A 28 -2.43 14.49 -10.55
C GLY A 28 -0.91 14.57 -10.63
N GLU A 29 -0.30 14.95 -9.53
CA GLU A 29 1.15 14.97 -9.34
C GLU A 29 1.63 13.56 -9.01
N ILE A 30 2.60 13.06 -9.76
CA ILE A 30 3.12 11.71 -9.63
C ILE A 30 4.53 11.75 -9.06
N ARG A 31 4.77 11.00 -7.98
CA ARG A 31 6.08 10.71 -7.42
C ARG A 31 6.33 9.20 -7.50
N GLU A 32 7.49 8.82 -8.03
CA GLU A 32 7.85 7.42 -8.24
C GLU A 32 9.06 7.02 -7.41
N PHE A 33 9.04 5.77 -6.93
CA PHE A 33 10.18 5.12 -6.29
C PHE A 33 10.38 3.74 -6.92
N PHE A 34 11.62 3.36 -7.12
CA PHE A 34 12.02 2.11 -7.77
C PHE A 34 12.83 1.24 -6.81
N LEU A 35 12.30 0.12 -6.42
CA LEU A 35 13.00 -0.83 -5.56
C LEU A 35 13.85 -1.81 -6.39
N PRO A 36 15.04 -2.22 -5.94
CA PRO A 36 15.69 -1.80 -4.68
C PRO A 36 16.48 -0.49 -4.77
N ARG A 37 16.55 0.19 -5.91
CA ARG A 37 17.36 1.39 -6.12
C ARG A 37 17.16 2.46 -5.04
N ASP A 38 15.88 2.76 -4.74
CA ASP A 38 15.53 3.84 -3.81
C ASP A 38 15.38 3.34 -2.35
N PHE A 39 15.32 2.02 -2.16
CA PHE A 39 15.37 1.36 -0.86
C PHE A 39 15.79 -0.10 -1.00
N ASP A 40 16.97 -0.44 -0.52
CA ASP A 40 17.63 -1.75 -0.67
C ASP A 40 17.91 -2.48 0.65
N ARG A 41 17.44 -1.96 1.79
CA ARG A 41 17.77 -2.48 3.12
C ARG A 41 16.81 -3.61 3.52
N PRO A 42 17.28 -4.86 3.70
CA PRO A 42 16.43 -5.94 4.19
C PRO A 42 16.04 -5.73 5.65
N CYS A 43 14.81 -6.09 6.00
CA CYS A 43 14.36 -6.05 7.39
C CYS A 43 15.18 -7.06 8.23
N LEU A 44 15.79 -6.56 9.33
CA LEU A 44 16.63 -7.38 10.20
C LEU A 44 15.81 -8.22 11.20
N GLY A 45 14.50 -8.06 11.28
CA GLY A 45 13.67 -8.74 12.27
C GLY A 45 13.99 -8.36 13.72
N CYS A 46 14.69 -7.24 13.97
CA CYS A 46 15.16 -6.85 15.29
C CYS A 46 14.03 -6.43 16.25
N GLY A 47 12.82 -6.20 15.76
CA GLY A 47 11.66 -5.81 16.58
C GLY A 47 11.69 -4.39 17.15
N THR A 48 12.74 -3.60 16.96
CA THR A 48 12.89 -2.27 17.57
C THR A 48 11.73 -1.34 17.23
N CYS A 49 11.26 -1.34 15.96
CA CYS A 49 10.12 -0.54 15.54
C CYS A 49 8.81 -0.93 16.24
N PHE A 50 8.64 -2.19 16.63
CA PHE A 50 7.48 -2.64 17.41
C PHE A 50 7.59 -2.26 18.89
N GLN A 51 8.80 -2.29 19.45
CA GLN A 51 9.06 -1.95 20.85
C GLN A 51 9.01 -0.44 21.11
N THR A 52 9.28 0.39 20.11
CA THR A 52 9.32 1.85 20.22
C THR A 52 8.45 2.51 19.13
N ASP A 53 9.05 2.97 18.05
CA ASP A 53 8.35 3.47 16.86
C ASP A 53 9.16 3.20 15.56
N LEU A 54 8.57 3.50 14.42
CA LEU A 54 9.21 3.27 13.12
C LEU A 54 10.52 4.05 12.95
N ARG A 55 10.66 5.22 13.62
CA ARG A 55 11.87 6.06 13.55
C ARG A 55 13.07 5.40 14.19
N SER A 56 12.84 4.46 15.10
CA SER A 56 13.91 3.69 15.75
C SER A 56 14.42 2.52 14.88
N CYS A 57 13.83 2.30 13.70
CA CYS A 57 14.35 1.30 12.77
C CYS A 57 15.77 1.70 12.32
N PRO A 58 16.77 0.77 12.36
CA PRO A 58 18.12 1.07 11.87
C PRO A 58 18.17 1.57 10.42
N HIS A 59 17.15 1.23 9.63
CA HIS A 59 17.04 1.64 8.23
C HIS A 59 16.11 2.83 8.00
N PHE A 60 15.65 3.51 9.08
CA PHE A 60 14.64 4.56 8.97
C PHE A 60 15.07 5.70 8.05
N ALA A 61 16.32 6.13 8.10
CA ALA A 61 16.81 7.23 7.27
C ALA A 61 16.64 6.94 5.75
N ALA A 62 16.83 5.69 5.33
CA ALA A 62 16.60 5.29 3.95
C ALA A 62 15.11 5.06 3.64
N LEU A 63 14.32 4.64 4.62
CA LEU A 63 12.89 4.37 4.49
C LEU A 63 12.04 5.66 4.50
N GLU A 64 12.49 6.67 5.22
CA GLU A 64 11.73 7.90 5.51
C GLU A 64 11.18 8.59 4.25
N PRO A 65 11.96 8.80 3.16
CA PRO A 65 11.43 9.45 1.95
C PRO A 65 10.23 8.72 1.34
N LEU A 66 10.22 7.38 1.37
CA LEU A 66 9.12 6.56 0.87
C LEU A 66 7.93 6.62 1.86
N ALA A 67 8.21 6.49 3.15
CA ALA A 67 7.19 6.54 4.20
C ALA A 67 6.48 7.90 4.23
N ALA A 68 7.22 9.01 4.11
CA ALA A 68 6.67 10.36 4.04
C ALA A 68 5.79 10.53 2.79
N ALA A 69 6.28 10.12 1.61
CA ALA A 69 5.52 10.19 0.37
C ALA A 69 4.20 9.40 0.45
N ILE A 70 4.23 8.18 1.01
CA ILE A 70 3.02 7.38 1.22
C ILE A 70 2.04 8.11 2.15
N ARG A 71 2.53 8.74 3.21
CA ARG A 71 1.66 9.48 4.14
C ARG A 71 0.98 10.68 3.49
N GLU A 72 1.61 11.34 2.54
CA GLU A 72 1.06 12.49 1.82
C GLU A 72 0.15 12.10 0.65
N ALA A 73 0.34 10.92 0.06
CA ALA A 73 -0.40 10.48 -1.11
C ALA A 73 -1.90 10.35 -0.86
N GLU A 74 -2.70 10.66 -1.88
CA GLU A 74 -4.14 10.37 -1.95
C GLU A 74 -4.39 9.03 -2.67
N LEU A 75 -3.51 8.69 -3.64
CA LEU A 75 -3.51 7.43 -4.35
C LEU A 75 -2.14 6.75 -4.23
N LEU A 76 -2.13 5.51 -3.74
CA LEU A 76 -0.95 4.65 -3.70
C LEU A 76 -1.03 3.61 -4.79
N ILE A 77 0.04 3.43 -5.54
CA ILE A 77 0.17 2.35 -6.51
C ILE A 77 1.37 1.51 -6.13
N LEU A 78 1.14 0.26 -5.71
CA LEU A 78 2.20 -0.73 -5.55
C LEU A 78 2.22 -1.58 -6.80
N ALA A 79 3.33 -1.56 -7.53
CA ALA A 79 3.46 -2.22 -8.83
C ALA A 79 4.65 -3.19 -8.83
N SER A 80 4.39 -4.48 -8.97
CA SER A 80 5.43 -5.51 -8.97
C SER A 80 5.24 -6.48 -10.14
N PRO A 81 6.30 -6.82 -10.89
CA PRO A 81 6.24 -8.00 -11.74
C PRO A 81 6.06 -9.25 -10.89
N VAL A 82 5.54 -10.31 -11.50
CA VAL A 82 5.46 -11.61 -10.84
C VAL A 82 6.84 -12.28 -10.87
N TYR A 83 7.41 -12.52 -9.70
CA TYR A 83 8.60 -13.34 -9.53
C TYR A 83 8.25 -14.57 -8.70
N VAL A 84 8.42 -15.74 -9.30
CA VAL A 84 8.15 -17.05 -8.63
C VAL A 84 6.77 -17.06 -7.95
N TYR A 85 5.74 -16.58 -8.66
CA TYR A 85 4.34 -16.47 -8.19
C TYR A 85 4.08 -15.48 -7.04
N HIS A 86 5.05 -14.64 -6.68
CA HIS A 86 4.95 -13.61 -5.63
C HIS A 86 5.35 -12.23 -6.15
N ALA A 87 5.15 -11.21 -5.32
CA ALA A 87 5.79 -9.92 -5.52
C ALA A 87 7.32 -10.06 -5.41
N THR A 88 8.06 -9.15 -6.03
CA THR A 88 9.52 -9.17 -5.95
C THR A 88 10.01 -9.15 -4.51
N GLY A 89 11.16 -9.76 -4.24
CA GLY A 89 11.79 -9.70 -2.93
C GLY A 89 12.00 -8.27 -2.44
N ALA A 90 12.31 -7.34 -3.35
CA ALA A 90 12.45 -5.92 -3.01
C ALA A 90 11.14 -5.29 -2.52
N MET A 91 10.00 -5.61 -3.17
CA MET A 91 8.67 -5.16 -2.73
C MET A 91 8.32 -5.75 -1.36
N MET A 92 8.52 -7.05 -1.17
CA MET A 92 8.22 -7.72 0.10
C MET A 92 9.08 -7.16 1.23
N ASN A 93 10.37 -6.99 0.99
CA ASN A 93 11.30 -6.37 1.93
C ASN A 93 10.86 -4.96 2.34
N PHE A 94 10.42 -4.14 1.38
CA PHE A 94 9.88 -2.82 1.68
C PHE A 94 8.63 -2.90 2.57
N LEU A 95 7.69 -3.79 2.27
CA LEU A 95 6.46 -3.98 3.02
C LEU A 95 6.71 -4.47 4.45
N ASP A 96 7.73 -5.31 4.68
CA ASP A 96 8.13 -5.80 6.00
C ASP A 96 8.47 -4.66 6.97
N HIS A 97 9.09 -3.58 6.50
CA HIS A 97 9.43 -2.43 7.33
C HIS A 97 8.21 -1.64 7.83
N LEU A 98 7.07 -1.78 7.18
CA LEU A 98 5.85 -1.04 7.49
C LEU A 98 4.81 -1.87 8.28
N GLY A 99 5.25 -2.98 8.89
CA GLY A 99 4.39 -3.85 9.69
C GLY A 99 3.72 -3.14 10.86
N THR A 100 4.38 -2.14 11.47
CA THR A 100 3.79 -1.34 12.56
C THR A 100 2.59 -0.49 12.13
N TRP A 101 2.37 -0.26 10.84
CA TRP A 101 1.21 0.46 10.30
C TRP A 101 -0.04 -0.41 10.18
N TRP A 102 0.08 -1.70 10.40
CA TRP A 102 -1.07 -2.59 10.38
C TRP A 102 -2.08 -2.21 11.47
N VAL A 103 -3.35 -2.36 11.16
CA VAL A 103 -4.48 -2.00 12.03
C VAL A 103 -4.44 -2.66 13.41
N VAL A 104 -3.71 -3.75 13.54
CA VAL A 104 -3.51 -4.47 14.81
C VAL A 104 -2.45 -3.82 15.71
N HIS A 105 -1.67 -2.89 15.20
CA HIS A 105 -0.61 -2.18 15.92
C HIS A 105 -0.90 -0.68 15.98
N ARG A 106 -0.19 0.13 15.18
CA ARG A 106 -0.27 1.59 15.19
C ARG A 106 -0.65 2.15 13.82
N PRO A 107 -1.90 1.85 13.34
CA PRO A 107 -2.33 2.29 12.03
C PRO A 107 -2.37 3.81 11.94
N LEU A 108 -1.98 4.34 10.79
CA LEU A 108 -1.99 5.77 10.52
C LEU A 108 -3.41 6.21 10.14
N PRO A 109 -4.02 7.21 10.85
CA PRO A 109 -5.39 7.67 10.55
C PRO A 109 -5.57 8.16 9.12
N GLU A 110 -4.54 8.78 8.53
CA GLU A 110 -4.55 9.29 7.16
C GLU A 110 -4.75 8.20 6.08
N MET A 111 -4.48 6.92 6.39
CA MET A 111 -4.76 5.81 5.47
C MET A 111 -6.25 5.66 5.17
N SER A 112 -7.11 6.13 6.07
CA SER A 112 -8.57 6.11 5.89
C SER A 112 -9.08 7.03 4.77
N GLU A 113 -8.27 7.94 4.29
CA GLU A 113 -8.59 8.90 3.22
C GLU A 113 -8.06 8.46 1.86
N LYS A 114 -7.18 7.45 1.85
CA LYS A 114 -6.46 7.02 0.65
C LYS A 114 -7.22 5.96 -0.14
N GLN A 115 -6.90 5.92 -1.41
CA GLN A 115 -7.15 4.79 -2.29
C GLN A 115 -5.82 4.13 -2.65
N ALA A 116 -5.83 2.86 -2.97
CA ALA A 116 -4.63 2.18 -3.44
C ALA A 116 -4.93 1.19 -4.57
N VAL A 117 -3.92 0.93 -5.38
CA VAL A 117 -3.95 -0.10 -6.42
C VAL A 117 -2.74 -1.00 -6.26
N ALA A 118 -2.97 -2.30 -6.19
CA ALA A 118 -1.93 -3.31 -6.35
C ALA A 118 -1.92 -3.78 -7.81
N ILE A 119 -0.81 -3.58 -8.50
CA ILE A 119 -0.62 -3.93 -9.92
C ILE A 119 0.39 -5.06 -10.02
N ALA A 120 0.06 -6.10 -10.77
CA ALA A 120 1.01 -7.14 -11.14
C ALA A 120 0.95 -7.45 -12.63
N THR A 121 2.12 -7.64 -13.26
CA THR A 121 2.21 -8.14 -14.63
C THR A 121 3.07 -9.40 -14.69
N ALA A 122 2.77 -10.26 -15.64
CA ALA A 122 3.54 -11.47 -15.91
C ALA A 122 3.46 -11.84 -17.39
N ALA A 123 4.48 -12.50 -17.93
CA ALA A 123 4.39 -13.14 -19.24
C ALA A 123 3.37 -14.29 -19.24
N GLY A 124 3.34 -15.08 -18.15
CA GLY A 124 2.45 -16.23 -17.96
C GLY A 124 1.43 -16.02 -16.83
N GLY A 125 1.67 -16.58 -15.67
CA GLY A 125 0.74 -16.63 -14.54
C GLY A 125 1.25 -15.97 -13.26
N GLY A 126 0.51 -16.14 -12.13
CA GLY A 126 0.93 -15.67 -10.81
C GLY A 126 0.46 -14.28 -10.41
N MET A 127 -0.25 -13.53 -11.29
CA MET A 127 -0.71 -12.17 -10.96
C MET A 127 -1.62 -12.14 -9.73
N LYS A 128 -2.47 -13.16 -9.55
CA LYS A 128 -3.44 -13.19 -8.43
C LYS A 128 -2.74 -13.25 -7.08
N SER A 129 -1.72 -14.08 -6.92
CA SER A 129 -0.94 -14.17 -5.67
C SER A 129 -0.13 -12.90 -5.44
N THR A 130 0.61 -12.42 -6.44
CA THR A 130 1.41 -11.20 -6.39
C THR A 130 0.59 -9.97 -6.00
N VAL A 131 -0.58 -9.78 -6.62
CA VAL A 131 -1.49 -8.68 -6.26
C VAL A 131 -1.99 -8.84 -4.83
N ARG A 132 -2.24 -10.07 -4.36
CA ARG A 132 -2.67 -10.33 -3.00
C ARG A 132 -1.61 -9.98 -1.99
N ASP A 133 -0.34 -10.31 -2.22
CA ASP A 133 0.78 -9.97 -1.33
C ASP A 133 0.79 -8.46 -1.01
N MET A 134 0.72 -7.62 -2.04
CA MET A 134 0.68 -6.16 -1.88
C MET A 134 -0.63 -5.66 -1.30
N ALA A 135 -1.76 -6.22 -1.75
CA ALA A 135 -3.08 -5.78 -1.30
C ALA A 135 -3.34 -6.10 0.17
N ASP A 136 -2.78 -7.18 0.70
CA ASP A 136 -2.90 -7.56 2.10
C ASP A 136 -2.30 -6.48 3.01
N SER A 137 -1.12 -5.97 2.69
CA SER A 137 -0.51 -4.86 3.44
C SER A 137 -1.32 -3.57 3.33
N LEU A 138 -1.73 -3.18 2.11
CA LEU A 138 -2.56 -1.99 1.89
C LEU A 138 -3.89 -2.05 2.66
N GLU A 139 -4.54 -3.21 2.67
CA GLU A 139 -5.78 -3.41 3.42
C GLU A 139 -5.55 -3.32 4.93
N MET A 140 -4.47 -3.94 5.43
CA MET A 140 -4.13 -3.94 6.85
C MET A 140 -3.61 -2.59 7.34
N TRP A 141 -3.07 -1.72 6.48
CA TRP A 141 -2.79 -0.32 6.83
C TRP A 141 -4.06 0.51 7.01
N GLY A 142 -5.22 -0.02 6.64
CA GLY A 142 -6.50 0.69 6.75
C GLY A 142 -6.84 1.55 5.54
N VAL A 143 -6.17 1.37 4.41
CA VAL A 143 -6.50 2.07 3.17
C VAL A 143 -7.96 1.82 2.82
N ARG A 144 -8.72 2.91 2.60
CA ARG A 144 -10.17 2.85 2.43
C ARG A 144 -10.62 1.95 1.28
N LYS A 145 -9.97 2.07 0.15
CA LYS A 145 -10.30 1.31 -1.07
C LYS A 145 -9.03 0.80 -1.72
N VAL A 146 -8.92 -0.51 -1.79
CA VAL A 146 -7.82 -1.19 -2.48
C VAL A 146 -8.38 -1.84 -3.74
N TYR A 147 -7.80 -1.48 -4.88
CA TYR A 147 -8.06 -2.08 -6.18
C TYR A 147 -6.96 -3.07 -6.53
N ARG A 148 -7.28 -4.02 -7.36
CA ARG A 148 -6.36 -5.06 -7.81
C ARG A 148 -6.37 -5.11 -9.33
N LEU A 149 -5.19 -5.07 -9.96
CA LEU A 149 -5.01 -5.13 -11.40
C LEU A 149 -3.89 -6.13 -11.73
N GLY A 150 -4.27 -7.31 -12.18
CA GLY A 150 -3.35 -8.32 -12.67
C GLY A 150 -3.44 -8.44 -14.18
N VAL A 151 -2.32 -8.32 -14.89
CA VAL A 151 -2.28 -8.36 -16.36
C VAL A 151 -1.28 -9.39 -16.85
N GLY A 152 -1.75 -10.37 -17.64
CA GLY A 152 -0.88 -11.24 -18.43
C GLY A 152 -0.44 -10.50 -19.68
N VAL A 153 0.83 -10.09 -19.75
CA VAL A 153 1.36 -9.28 -20.87
C VAL A 153 1.84 -10.11 -22.04
N GLN A 154 2.09 -11.42 -21.82
CA GLN A 154 2.56 -12.37 -22.85
C GLN A 154 3.84 -11.91 -23.58
N ALA A 155 4.66 -11.11 -22.91
CA ALA A 155 5.88 -10.54 -23.46
C ALA A 155 6.92 -10.37 -22.34
N ILE A 156 8.19 -10.34 -22.70
CA ILE A 156 9.30 -10.01 -21.81
C ILE A 156 9.55 -8.50 -21.81
N ARG A 157 9.49 -7.89 -22.98
CA ARG A 157 9.69 -6.45 -23.17
C ARG A 157 8.37 -5.73 -23.45
N PRO A 158 8.19 -4.49 -23.02
CA PRO A 158 6.96 -3.73 -23.25
C PRO A 158 6.57 -3.60 -24.71
N GLU A 159 7.54 -3.40 -25.60
CA GLU A 159 7.36 -3.24 -27.06
C GLU A 159 6.90 -4.51 -27.79
N GLU A 160 7.05 -5.65 -27.15
CA GLU A 160 6.64 -6.96 -27.66
C GLU A 160 5.18 -7.33 -27.28
N ILE A 161 4.53 -6.50 -26.45
CA ILE A 161 3.16 -6.78 -25.99
C ILE A 161 2.19 -6.74 -27.16
N PRO A 162 1.41 -7.82 -27.40
CA PRO A 162 0.46 -7.83 -28.49
C PRO A 162 -0.58 -6.71 -28.39
N GLU A 163 -0.93 -6.07 -29.53
CA GLU A 163 -1.90 -4.96 -29.55
C GLU A 163 -3.24 -5.29 -28.86
N ARG A 164 -3.72 -6.51 -29.02
CA ARG A 164 -4.93 -6.98 -28.33
C ARG A 164 -4.80 -6.86 -26.81
N ILE A 165 -3.62 -7.14 -26.27
CA ILE A 165 -3.35 -7.05 -24.82
C ILE A 165 -3.20 -5.59 -24.42
N LEU A 166 -2.49 -4.77 -25.20
CA LEU A 166 -2.42 -3.32 -24.98
C LEU A 166 -3.81 -2.69 -24.95
N GLY A 167 -4.67 -3.01 -25.91
CA GLY A 167 -6.06 -2.55 -25.93
C GLY A 167 -6.87 -2.98 -24.70
N ASN A 168 -6.59 -4.17 -24.14
CA ASN A 168 -7.21 -4.60 -22.88
C ASN A 168 -6.66 -3.84 -21.69
N ILE A 169 -5.33 -3.58 -21.64
CA ILE A 169 -4.70 -2.74 -20.60
C ILE A 169 -5.35 -1.36 -20.60
N HIS A 170 -5.45 -0.71 -21.75
CA HIS A 170 -6.06 0.60 -21.90
C HIS A 170 -7.50 0.64 -21.34
N LYS A 171 -8.32 -0.36 -21.69
CA LYS A 171 -9.71 -0.47 -21.21
C LYS A 171 -9.79 -0.65 -19.69
N GLN A 172 -8.89 -1.48 -19.11
CA GLN A 172 -8.87 -1.73 -17.67
C GLN A 172 -8.41 -0.50 -16.90
N THR A 173 -7.36 0.18 -17.36
CA THR A 173 -6.82 1.40 -16.73
C THR A 173 -7.81 2.56 -16.84
N ASP A 174 -8.53 2.75 -17.98
CA ASP A 174 -9.59 3.74 -18.13
C ASP A 174 -10.72 3.53 -17.12
N LYS A 175 -11.22 2.29 -17.04
CA LYS A 175 -12.29 1.92 -16.10
C LYS A 175 -11.86 2.13 -14.66
N LEU A 176 -10.62 1.76 -14.34
CA LEU A 176 -10.08 1.89 -12.98
C LEU A 176 -9.83 3.36 -12.62
N ALA A 177 -9.25 4.15 -13.50
CA ALA A 177 -9.05 5.59 -13.31
C ALA A 177 -10.38 6.32 -13.09
N CYS A 178 -11.42 6.00 -13.86
CA CYS A 178 -12.76 6.54 -13.65
C CYS A 178 -13.29 6.21 -12.25
N ARG A 179 -13.11 4.97 -11.77
CA ARG A 179 -13.52 4.57 -10.41
C ARG A 179 -12.73 5.27 -9.32
N ILE A 180 -11.43 5.48 -9.53
CA ILE A 180 -10.55 6.22 -8.61
C ILE A 180 -11.04 7.66 -8.48
N ARG A 181 -11.25 8.36 -9.60
CA ARG A 181 -11.76 9.74 -9.59
C ARG A 181 -13.13 9.87 -8.92
N LYS A 182 -14.07 8.96 -9.19
CA LYS A 182 -15.40 8.95 -8.52
C LYS A 182 -15.34 8.72 -7.01
N ASN A 183 -14.27 8.12 -6.52
CA ASN A 183 -14.07 7.82 -5.10
C ASN A 183 -13.10 8.77 -4.40
N ALA A 184 -12.58 9.81 -5.08
CA ALA A 184 -11.70 10.79 -4.47
C ALA A 184 -12.38 11.54 -3.31
N GLY A 185 -11.60 11.97 -2.32
CA GLY A 185 -12.06 12.75 -1.16
C GLY A 185 -12.94 11.98 -0.15
N ARG A 186 -13.21 10.69 -0.36
CA ARG A 186 -14.02 9.90 0.59
C ARG A 186 -13.13 9.32 1.69
N ARG A 187 -13.67 9.23 2.91
CA ARG A 187 -13.00 8.65 4.09
C ARG A 187 -13.66 7.33 4.52
N GLY A 188 -12.89 6.41 5.08
CA GLY A 188 -13.40 5.14 5.62
C GLY A 188 -12.28 4.10 5.74
N TYR A 189 -12.57 2.96 6.33
CA TYR A 189 -11.73 1.77 6.27
C TYR A 189 -12.37 0.72 5.37
N ASN A 190 -11.56 -0.10 4.72
CA ASN A 190 -12.03 -1.32 4.05
C ASN A 190 -12.61 -2.31 5.08
N GLY A 191 -13.39 -3.29 4.60
CA GLY A 191 -14.08 -4.25 5.48
C GLY A 191 -13.13 -5.09 6.33
N ARG A 192 -11.98 -5.50 5.77
CA ARG A 192 -10.97 -6.32 6.47
C ARG A 192 -10.35 -5.53 7.63
N ALA A 193 -9.93 -4.29 7.39
CA ALA A 193 -9.37 -3.43 8.44
C ALA A 193 -10.39 -3.11 9.54
N LYS A 194 -11.67 -2.87 9.19
CA LYS A 194 -12.73 -2.69 10.20
C LYS A 194 -12.89 -3.91 11.08
N LYS A 195 -12.95 -5.10 10.48
CA LYS A 195 -13.05 -6.36 11.23
C LYS A 195 -11.90 -6.50 12.21
N TRP A 196 -10.66 -6.34 11.74
CA TRP A 196 -9.48 -6.45 12.58
C TRP A 196 -9.41 -5.37 13.66
N PHE A 197 -9.79 -4.12 13.34
CA PHE A 197 -9.86 -3.06 14.33
C PHE A 197 -10.80 -3.42 15.49
N PHE A 198 -12.02 -3.90 15.21
CA PHE A 198 -12.95 -4.25 16.27
C PHE A 198 -12.51 -5.48 17.05
N LEU A 199 -11.93 -6.46 16.39
CA LEU A 199 -11.36 -7.65 17.04
C LEU A 199 -10.24 -7.25 18.00
N MET A 200 -9.28 -6.43 17.54
CA MET A 200 -8.16 -5.97 18.38
C MET A 200 -8.64 -5.06 19.50
N ARG A 201 -9.62 -4.18 19.23
CA ARG A 201 -10.23 -3.37 20.28
C ARG A 201 -10.84 -4.22 21.40
N ALA A 202 -11.54 -5.28 21.06
CA ALA A 202 -12.09 -6.22 22.06
C ALA A 202 -10.93 -6.94 22.81
N ALA A 203 -9.93 -7.40 22.08
CA ALA A 203 -8.76 -8.05 22.68
C ALA A 203 -8.03 -7.12 23.66
N HIS A 204 -7.80 -5.85 23.31
CA HIS A 204 -7.13 -4.87 24.18
C HIS A 204 -7.90 -4.59 25.48
N LEU A 205 -9.22 -4.74 25.51
CA LEU A 205 -10.01 -4.55 26.72
C LEU A 205 -9.87 -5.72 27.71
N HIS A 206 -9.59 -6.92 27.21
CA HIS A 206 -9.41 -8.12 28.03
C HIS A 206 -7.94 -8.47 28.28
N PHE A 207 -7.11 -8.20 27.28
CA PHE A 207 -5.68 -8.51 27.27
C PHE A 207 -4.93 -7.30 26.73
N PRO A 208 -4.68 -6.27 27.55
CA PRO A 208 -3.98 -5.07 27.09
C PRO A 208 -2.63 -5.43 26.46
N PRO A 209 -2.34 -4.97 25.24
CA PRO A 209 -1.04 -5.19 24.64
C PRO A 209 0.03 -4.42 25.40
N ALA A 210 1.29 -4.83 25.20
CA ALA A 210 2.42 -4.08 25.72
C ALA A 210 2.53 -2.70 25.03
N GLU A 211 3.22 -1.78 25.70
CA GLU A 211 3.61 -0.52 25.05
C GLU A 211 4.56 -0.81 23.86
N PRO A 212 4.52 0.03 22.81
CA PRO A 212 3.80 1.31 22.73
C PRO A 212 2.38 1.20 22.11
N ASP A 213 1.90 0.03 21.73
CA ASP A 213 0.62 -0.13 21.03
C ASP A 213 -0.56 0.29 21.91
N TYR A 214 -0.56 -0.08 23.20
CA TYR A 214 -1.63 0.30 24.12
C TYR A 214 -1.76 1.82 24.26
N GLY A 215 -0.66 2.50 24.56
CA GLY A 215 -0.64 3.97 24.69
C GLY A 215 -0.99 4.68 23.40
N TYR A 216 -0.60 4.13 22.23
CA TYR A 216 -0.99 4.67 20.94
C TYR A 216 -2.51 4.66 20.73
N TRP A 217 -3.18 3.55 21.05
CA TRP A 217 -4.64 3.41 20.94
C TRP A 217 -5.36 4.26 22.00
N GLN A 218 -4.84 4.30 23.23
CA GLN A 218 -5.40 5.07 24.33
C GLN A 218 -5.42 6.57 24.02
N LYS A 219 -4.27 7.13 23.59
CA LYS A 219 -4.14 8.55 23.20
C LYS A 219 -5.10 8.96 22.10
N ARG A 220 -5.56 8.02 21.27
CA ARG A 220 -6.53 8.25 20.17
C ARG A 220 -7.98 7.95 20.56
N GLY A 221 -8.22 7.55 21.79
CA GLY A 221 -9.55 7.17 22.27
C GLY A 221 -10.16 5.96 21.57
N TRP A 222 -9.34 5.11 20.95
CA TRP A 222 -9.81 3.97 20.15
C TRP A 222 -10.30 2.81 20.99
N HIS A 223 -9.93 2.73 22.26
CA HIS A 223 -10.55 1.83 23.22
C HIS A 223 -12.01 2.25 23.54
N GLY A 224 -12.34 3.53 23.38
CA GLY A 224 -13.67 4.10 23.58
C GLY A 224 -14.48 4.26 22.28
N LYS A 225 -15.02 5.48 22.05
CA LYS A 225 -15.92 5.79 20.92
C LYS A 225 -15.22 6.28 19.65
N ALA A 226 -13.96 6.73 19.74
CA ALA A 226 -13.23 7.23 18.58
C ALA A 226 -12.89 6.11 17.58
N ARG A 227 -12.75 6.47 16.34
CA ARG A 227 -12.44 5.54 15.24
C ARG A 227 -11.48 6.20 14.26
N PRO A 228 -10.45 5.47 13.73
CA PRO A 228 -9.48 6.04 12.80
C PRO A 228 -10.10 6.64 11.54
N TRP A 229 -11.23 6.11 11.10
CA TRP A 229 -11.93 6.52 9.87
C TRP A 229 -13.03 7.56 10.08
N LYS A 230 -13.23 8.03 11.30
CA LYS A 230 -14.10 9.19 11.58
C LYS A 230 -13.23 10.44 11.66
N ALA A 231 -13.76 11.56 11.19
CA ALA A 231 -13.06 12.83 11.37
C ALA A 231 -12.75 13.01 12.86
N SER A 232 -11.50 13.30 13.19
CA SER A 232 -11.17 13.78 14.52
C SER A 232 -11.84 15.15 14.67
N SER A 233 -12.67 15.31 15.70
CA SER A 233 -13.21 16.60 16.10
C SER A 233 -12.17 17.51 16.76
N ALA A 234 -10.90 17.26 16.52
CA ALA A 234 -9.79 18.04 17.04
C ALA A 234 -8.70 18.15 15.97
N ARG A 235 -8.82 19.13 15.08
CA ARG A 235 -7.67 19.89 14.64
C ARG A 235 -7.61 21.10 15.58
N GLY A 236 -6.95 20.93 16.67
CA GLY A 236 -6.44 21.95 17.52
C GLY A 236 -4.93 21.90 17.42
#